data_d56452b584b7296de1b695ab4cde1ee0
#
_entry.id   d56452b584b7296de1b695ab4cde1ee0
#
_cell.length_a   1.000
_cell.length_b   1.000
_cell.length_c   1.000
_cell.angle_alpha   90.00
_cell.angle_beta   90.00
_cell.angle_gamma   90.00
#
_symmetry.space_group_name_H-M   'P 1'
#
loop_
_entity.id
_entity.type
_entity.pdbx_description
1 polymer ?
#
loop_
_entity_poly.entity_id
_entity_poly.type
_entity_poly.pdbx_seq_one_letter_code
_entity_poly.pdbx_strand_id
1 'polypeptide(L)'
;MTYKPSPRPSYSMPTHIEYNNMKIHKWGDEEAGYVDDWIYISNEKLHQIIFGLKPHSCFKHSKEFRTIFGADELLYILSGIFVISNPETGETHKVLPGDSIFFRKDTWHHGFNVSDEYLQVLEFLSPPPSLGSSGFYAKTKPYI
;
A
#
# COMPACT_ATOMS: atom_id res chain seq x y z
N MET A 1 19.73 -6.42 -5.09
CA MET A 1 19.22 -5.86 -3.82
C MET A 1 18.89 -6.97 -2.83
N THR A 2 19.17 -6.75 -1.57
CA THR A 2 18.87 -7.74 -0.52
C THR A 2 17.39 -7.61 -0.13
N TYR A 3 16.67 -8.72 -0.16
CA TYR A 3 15.31 -8.79 0.31
C TYR A 3 15.20 -8.35 1.78
N LYS A 4 14.27 -7.46 2.07
CA LYS A 4 13.94 -7.05 3.43
C LYS A 4 12.47 -7.37 3.70
N PRO A 5 12.16 -8.18 4.71
CA PRO A 5 10.78 -8.44 5.06
C PRO A 5 10.09 -7.16 5.54
N SER A 6 8.81 -7.03 5.22
CA SER A 6 7.99 -5.94 5.76
C SER A 6 7.92 -6.03 7.28
N PRO A 7 8.04 -4.91 8.01
CA PRO A 7 7.78 -4.87 9.44
C PRO A 7 6.37 -5.36 9.76
N ARG A 8 6.23 -6.07 10.87
CA ARG A 8 4.92 -6.57 11.35
C ARG A 8 4.72 -6.20 12.82
N PRO A 9 4.52 -4.90 13.11
CA PRO A 9 4.33 -4.45 14.49
C PRO A 9 3.02 -4.99 15.05
N SER A 10 3.06 -5.42 16.30
CA SER A 10 1.91 -5.85 17.06
C SER A 10 2.10 -5.52 18.54
N TYR A 11 1.01 -5.36 19.28
CA TYR A 11 1.03 -4.87 20.64
C TYR A 11 0.11 -5.72 21.50
N SER A 12 0.53 -6.00 22.74
CA SER A 12 -0.24 -6.78 23.71
C SER A 12 -1.11 -5.94 24.63
N MET A 13 -0.96 -4.62 24.59
CA MET A 13 -1.69 -3.66 25.43
C MET A 13 -2.00 -2.39 24.63
N PRO A 14 -2.90 -1.53 25.14
CA PRO A 14 -3.16 -0.23 24.50
C PRO A 14 -1.86 0.55 24.27
N THR A 15 -1.62 0.95 23.05
CA THR A 15 -0.36 1.57 22.63
C THR A 15 -0.65 2.83 21.81
N HIS A 16 -0.05 3.95 22.20
CA HIS A 16 -0.07 5.16 21.41
C HIS A 16 1.06 5.09 20.39
N ILE A 17 0.71 5.09 19.12
CA ILE A 17 1.67 5.02 18.00
C ILE A 17 1.78 6.43 17.41
N GLU A 18 2.89 7.10 17.69
CA GLU A 18 3.11 8.48 17.26
C GLU A 18 3.66 8.52 15.82
N TYR A 19 2.93 9.13 14.93
CA TYR A 19 3.31 9.27 13.52
C TYR A 19 4.73 9.83 13.33
N ASN A 20 5.09 10.87 14.07
CA ASN A 20 6.39 11.52 13.92
C ASN A 20 7.58 10.67 14.39
N ASN A 21 7.33 9.62 15.16
CA ASN A 21 8.35 8.72 15.66
C ASN A 21 8.44 7.43 14.85
N MET A 22 7.58 7.26 13.86
CA MET A 22 7.55 6.06 13.03
C MET A 22 8.70 6.04 12.02
N LYS A 23 9.24 4.86 11.80
CA LYS A 23 10.15 4.61 10.68
C LYS A 23 9.34 4.40 9.41
N ILE A 24 9.78 5.03 8.33
CA ILE A 24 9.21 4.82 7.00
C ILE A 24 9.85 3.55 6.42
N HIS A 25 9.00 2.64 5.99
CA HIS A 25 9.41 1.47 5.24
C HIS A 25 9.20 1.75 3.75
N LYS A 26 10.29 1.81 3.01
CA LYS A 26 10.24 2.07 1.57
C LYS A 26 10.32 0.77 0.80
N TRP A 27 9.43 0.57 -0.16
CA TRP A 27 9.44 -0.58 -1.04
C TRP A 27 9.08 -0.21 -2.48
N GLY A 28 9.39 -1.12 -3.38
CA GLY A 28 9.23 -0.92 -4.81
C GLY A 28 10.52 -1.12 -5.57
N ASP A 29 10.55 -0.72 -6.81
CA ASP A 29 11.71 -0.73 -7.70
C ASP A 29 11.56 0.30 -8.82
N GLU A 30 12.56 0.42 -9.69
CA GLU A 30 12.56 1.39 -10.79
C GLU A 30 11.40 1.17 -11.78
N GLU A 31 10.95 -0.07 -11.96
CA GLU A 31 9.86 -0.40 -12.86
C GLU A 31 8.50 -0.10 -12.25
N ALA A 32 8.29 -0.52 -11.02
CA ALA A 32 7.02 -0.36 -10.31
C ALA A 32 6.80 1.06 -9.78
N GLY A 33 7.88 1.75 -9.46
CA GLY A 33 7.88 2.96 -8.64
C GLY A 33 8.10 2.64 -7.16
N TYR A 34 8.17 3.67 -6.35
CA TYR A 34 8.47 3.55 -4.92
C TYR A 34 7.33 4.05 -4.07
N VAL A 35 7.06 3.31 -2.99
CA VAL A 35 6.03 3.62 -1.99
C VAL A 35 6.69 3.79 -0.64
N ASP A 36 6.27 4.81 0.10
CA ASP A 36 6.63 5.01 1.50
C ASP A 36 5.50 4.47 2.39
N ASP A 37 5.82 3.59 3.33
CA ASP A 37 4.84 2.97 4.22
C ASP A 37 5.10 3.32 5.68
N TRP A 38 4.06 3.80 6.36
CA TRP A 38 3.98 3.90 7.82
C TRP A 38 3.11 2.74 8.30
N ILE A 39 3.75 1.70 8.86
CA ILE A 39 3.06 0.48 9.26
C ILE A 39 2.71 0.58 10.74
N TYR A 40 1.44 0.86 11.04
CA TYR A 40 0.95 1.04 12.41
C TYR A 40 0.74 -0.29 13.12
N ILE A 41 0.08 -1.22 12.45
CA ILE A 41 -0.18 -2.56 12.95
C ILE A 41 -0.21 -3.55 11.78
N SER A 42 0.35 -4.72 12.01
CA SER A 42 0.28 -5.82 11.06
C SER A 42 0.41 -7.15 11.80
N ASN A 43 -0.71 -7.73 12.14
CA ASN A 43 -0.77 -9.03 12.81
C ASN A 43 -1.79 -9.94 12.11
N GLU A 44 -2.14 -11.04 12.73
CA GLU A 44 -3.06 -12.03 12.17
C GLU A 44 -4.52 -11.57 12.10
N LYS A 45 -4.86 -10.47 12.78
CA LYS A 45 -6.23 -9.95 12.87
C LYS A 45 -6.43 -8.60 12.21
N LEU A 46 -5.41 -7.76 12.21
CA LEU A 46 -5.51 -6.37 11.77
C LEU A 46 -4.27 -5.96 11.00
N HIS A 47 -4.50 -5.33 9.86
CA HIS A 47 -3.46 -4.66 9.10
C HIS A 47 -3.92 -3.25 8.77
N GLN A 48 -3.17 -2.26 9.23
CA GLN A 48 -3.43 -0.85 8.96
C GLN A 48 -2.11 -0.13 8.75
N ILE A 49 -2.02 0.51 7.59
CA ILE A 49 -0.89 1.35 7.22
C ILE A 49 -1.35 2.69 6.67
N ILE A 50 -0.45 3.64 6.62
CA ILE A 50 -0.54 4.76 5.68
C ILE A 50 0.54 4.52 4.64
N PHE A 51 0.20 4.55 3.37
CA PHE A 51 1.20 4.60 2.32
C PHE A 51 1.25 5.99 1.68
N GLY A 52 2.39 6.32 1.12
CA GLY A 52 2.61 7.61 0.49
C GLY A 52 3.29 7.52 -0.86
N LEU A 53 2.91 8.44 -1.73
CA LEU A 53 3.56 8.67 -3.02
C LEU A 53 3.97 10.13 -3.16
N LYS A 54 5.18 10.36 -3.62
CA LYS A 54 5.65 11.71 -3.95
C LYS A 54 4.78 12.37 -5.01
N PRO A 55 4.77 13.72 -5.09
CA PRO A 55 4.09 14.41 -6.17
C PRO A 55 4.47 13.83 -7.55
N HIS A 56 3.47 13.63 -8.40
CA HIS A 56 3.62 13.14 -9.78
C HIS A 56 4.31 11.79 -9.93
N SER A 57 4.33 10.99 -8.87
CA SER A 57 4.86 9.63 -8.90
C SER A 57 3.74 8.58 -8.99
N CYS A 58 4.13 7.34 -9.21
CA CYS A 58 3.19 6.24 -9.33
C CYS A 58 3.74 4.97 -8.70
N PHE A 59 2.82 4.05 -8.43
CA PHE A 59 3.15 2.68 -8.11
C PHE A 59 2.32 1.73 -8.97
N LYS A 60 3.00 0.84 -9.68
CA LYS A 60 2.39 -0.08 -10.64
C LYS A 60 2.62 -1.51 -10.22
N HIS A 61 1.57 -2.21 -9.82
CA HIS A 61 1.66 -3.65 -9.64
C HIS A 61 1.86 -4.33 -11.00
N SER A 62 2.83 -5.23 -11.09
CA SER A 62 2.96 -6.06 -12.30
C SER A 62 1.81 -7.06 -12.38
N LYS A 63 1.54 -7.56 -13.59
CA LYS A 63 0.48 -8.55 -13.80
C LYS A 63 0.67 -9.80 -12.95
N GLU A 64 1.90 -10.23 -12.74
CA GLU A 64 2.26 -11.40 -11.93
C GLU A 64 1.93 -11.22 -10.45
N PHE A 65 1.93 -9.97 -9.98
CA PHE A 65 1.73 -9.62 -8.57
C PHE A 65 0.40 -8.92 -8.30
N ARG A 66 -0.55 -8.98 -9.22
CA ARG A 66 -1.88 -8.39 -9.02
C ARG A 66 -2.64 -8.99 -7.85
N THR A 67 -2.27 -10.21 -7.46
CA THR A 67 -2.91 -10.97 -6.39
C THR A 67 -2.11 -10.98 -5.09
N ILE A 68 -1.15 -10.07 -4.95
CA ILE A 68 -0.15 -10.06 -3.88
C ILE A 68 -0.75 -10.22 -2.49
N PHE A 69 -1.82 -9.52 -2.23
CA PHE A 69 -2.35 -9.45 -0.87
C PHE A 69 -3.40 -10.53 -0.59
N GLY A 70 -4.04 -11.09 -1.62
CA GLY A 70 -5.10 -12.08 -1.45
C GLY A 70 -6.23 -11.60 -0.54
N ALA A 71 -6.43 -10.29 -0.47
CA ALA A 71 -7.31 -9.62 0.48
C ALA A 71 -8.16 -8.56 -0.22
N ASP A 72 -9.33 -8.29 0.35
CA ASP A 72 -10.07 -7.09 0.03
C ASP A 72 -9.31 -5.89 0.61
N GLU A 73 -9.34 -4.78 -0.10
CA GLU A 73 -8.57 -3.59 0.23
C GLU A 73 -9.47 -2.37 0.27
N LEU A 74 -9.39 -1.59 1.33
CA LEU A 74 -10.08 -0.32 1.47
C LEU A 74 -9.05 0.79 1.64
N LEU A 75 -9.10 1.78 0.76
CA LEU A 75 -8.26 2.96 0.77
C LEU A 75 -9.05 4.20 1.10
N TYR A 76 -8.52 5.05 1.97
CA TYR A 76 -9.09 6.35 2.31
C TYR A 76 -8.03 7.43 2.08
N ILE A 77 -8.35 8.44 1.28
CA ILE A 77 -7.38 9.47 0.91
C ILE A 77 -7.29 10.54 1.99
N LEU A 78 -6.09 10.74 2.52
CA LEU A 78 -5.79 11.77 3.53
C LEU A 78 -5.32 13.07 2.89
N SER A 79 -4.47 12.99 1.87
CA SER A 79 -3.92 14.15 1.15
C SER A 79 -3.53 13.75 -0.26
N GLY A 80 -3.38 14.74 -1.14
CA GLY A 80 -3.07 14.51 -2.55
C GLY A 80 -4.29 14.11 -3.38
N ILE A 81 -4.07 13.79 -4.65
CA ILE A 81 -5.11 13.31 -5.57
C ILE A 81 -4.66 11.96 -6.12
N PHE A 82 -5.44 10.94 -5.85
CA PHE A 82 -5.11 9.58 -6.22
C PHE A 82 -5.91 9.13 -7.43
N VAL A 83 -5.23 8.81 -8.52
CA VAL A 83 -5.86 8.19 -9.69
C VAL A 83 -5.49 6.72 -9.69
N ILE A 84 -6.51 5.88 -9.74
CA ILE A 84 -6.36 4.43 -9.78
C ILE A 84 -6.91 3.92 -11.10
N SER A 85 -6.14 3.08 -11.77
CA SER A 85 -6.57 2.44 -13.02
C SER A 85 -6.43 0.93 -12.94
N ASN A 86 -7.38 0.22 -13.52
CA ASN A 86 -7.29 -1.21 -13.75
C ASN A 86 -6.76 -1.46 -15.17
N PRO A 87 -5.55 -2.00 -15.34
CA PRO A 87 -4.96 -2.21 -16.67
C PRO A 87 -5.69 -3.25 -17.52
N GLU A 88 -6.47 -4.15 -16.91
CA GLU A 88 -7.23 -5.17 -17.65
C GLU A 88 -8.51 -4.61 -18.25
N THR A 89 -9.20 -3.72 -17.54
CA THR A 89 -10.51 -3.20 -17.93
C THR A 89 -10.48 -1.78 -18.47
N GLY A 90 -9.39 -1.03 -18.20
CA GLY A 90 -9.30 0.39 -18.48
C GLY A 90 -10.12 1.28 -17.54
N GLU A 91 -10.78 0.69 -16.53
CA GLU A 91 -11.51 1.45 -15.52
C GLU A 91 -10.55 2.36 -14.75
N THR A 92 -10.95 3.61 -14.58
CA THR A 92 -10.12 4.62 -13.91
C THR A 92 -10.97 5.45 -12.96
N HIS A 93 -10.46 5.66 -11.75
CA HIS A 93 -11.09 6.46 -10.72
C HIS A 93 -10.15 7.56 -10.24
N LYS A 94 -10.67 8.78 -10.14
CA LYS A 94 -10.01 9.91 -9.48
C LYS A 94 -10.57 10.02 -8.08
N VAL A 95 -9.73 9.83 -7.07
CA VAL A 95 -10.13 9.77 -5.66
C VAL A 95 -9.51 10.94 -4.91
N LEU A 96 -10.34 11.75 -4.28
CA LEU A 96 -9.97 13.00 -3.60
C LEU A 96 -9.85 12.78 -2.09
N PRO A 97 -9.18 13.71 -1.36
CA PRO A 97 -9.17 13.64 0.11
C PRO A 97 -10.58 13.54 0.69
N GLY A 98 -10.77 12.59 1.60
CA GLY A 98 -12.07 12.27 2.19
C GLY A 98 -12.85 11.19 1.47
N ASP A 99 -12.47 10.85 0.23
CA ASP A 99 -13.08 9.74 -0.49
C ASP A 99 -12.41 8.41 -0.14
N SER A 100 -13.14 7.33 -0.37
CA SER A 100 -12.63 5.96 -0.28
C SER A 100 -12.78 5.23 -1.61
N ILE A 101 -11.92 4.24 -1.83
CA ILE A 101 -12.08 3.27 -2.90
C ILE A 101 -11.87 1.87 -2.36
N PHE A 102 -12.68 0.93 -2.83
CA PHE A 102 -12.68 -0.46 -2.40
C PHE A 102 -12.28 -1.38 -3.56
N PHE A 103 -11.39 -2.34 -3.28
CA PHE A 103 -11.01 -3.40 -4.21
C PHE A 103 -11.32 -4.77 -3.60
N ARG A 104 -11.92 -5.61 -4.40
CA ARG A 104 -11.95 -7.04 -4.08
C ARG A 104 -10.54 -7.60 -4.26
N LYS A 105 -10.23 -8.66 -3.51
CA LYS A 105 -8.99 -9.40 -3.70
C LYS A 105 -8.76 -9.71 -5.19
N ASP A 106 -7.53 -9.80 -5.59
CA ASP A 106 -7.11 -10.12 -6.95
C ASP A 106 -7.46 -9.06 -8.01
N THR A 107 -7.89 -7.88 -7.61
CA THR A 107 -8.10 -6.77 -8.55
C THR A 107 -6.77 -6.13 -8.91
N TRP A 108 -6.39 -6.20 -10.18
CA TRP A 108 -5.19 -5.53 -10.65
C TRP A 108 -5.40 -4.04 -10.77
N HIS A 109 -4.53 -3.26 -10.17
CA HIS A 109 -4.60 -1.80 -10.23
C HIS A 109 -3.23 -1.14 -10.19
N HIS A 110 -3.17 0.05 -10.78
CA HIS A 110 -2.05 0.98 -10.68
C HIS A 110 -2.50 2.24 -9.96
N GLY A 111 -1.62 2.81 -9.14
CA GLY A 111 -1.88 4.03 -8.41
C GLY A 111 -0.97 5.18 -8.86
N PHE A 112 -1.54 6.36 -9.03
CA PHE A 112 -0.84 7.57 -9.48
C PHE A 112 -1.18 8.74 -8.55
N ASN A 113 -0.17 9.43 -8.06
CA ASN A 113 -0.36 10.74 -7.46
C ASN A 113 -0.26 11.80 -8.55
N VAL A 114 -1.38 12.39 -8.92
CA VAL A 114 -1.45 13.40 -9.99
C VAL A 114 -1.43 14.84 -9.46
N SER A 115 -1.15 15.01 -8.17
CA SER A 115 -1.11 16.31 -7.52
C SER A 115 0.31 16.80 -7.26
N ASP A 116 0.42 18.09 -6.90
CA ASP A 116 1.66 18.72 -6.44
C ASP A 116 1.92 18.47 -4.95
N GLU A 117 0.98 17.81 -4.25
CA GLU A 117 1.10 17.47 -2.85
C GLU A 117 1.59 16.04 -2.67
N TYR A 118 2.15 15.76 -1.49
CA TYR A 118 2.47 14.40 -1.11
C TYR A 118 1.17 13.63 -0.86
N LEU A 119 0.97 12.52 -1.55
CA LEU A 119 -0.19 11.65 -1.37
C LEU A 119 0.00 10.82 -0.10
N GLN A 120 -1.00 10.82 0.77
CA GLN A 120 -1.09 9.87 1.89
C GLN A 120 -2.45 9.18 1.85
N VAL A 121 -2.42 7.87 1.96
CA VAL A 121 -3.59 7.00 1.88
C VAL A 121 -3.61 6.06 3.07
N LEU A 122 -4.70 6.07 3.80
CA LEU A 122 -4.97 5.10 4.86
C LEU A 122 -5.46 3.81 4.21
N GLU A 123 -4.78 2.71 4.49
CA GLU A 123 -5.06 1.40 3.90
C GLU A 123 -5.40 0.36 4.95
N PHE A 124 -6.46 -0.39 4.69
CA PHE A 124 -6.85 -1.58 5.42
C PHE A 124 -6.93 -2.77 4.48
N LEU A 125 -6.41 -3.90 4.93
CA LEU A 125 -6.50 -5.18 4.22
C LEU A 125 -7.23 -6.21 5.08
N SER A 126 -8.16 -6.95 4.47
CA SER A 126 -8.89 -8.02 5.13
C SER A 126 -9.07 -9.24 4.18
N PRO A 127 -8.60 -10.42 4.59
CA PRO A 127 -7.83 -10.70 5.80
C PRO A 127 -6.47 -9.97 5.78
N PRO A 128 -5.84 -9.77 6.95
CA PRO A 128 -4.49 -9.21 6.98
C PRO A 128 -3.53 -10.01 6.12
N PRO A 129 -2.56 -9.37 5.45
CA PRO A 129 -1.60 -10.10 4.65
C PRO A 129 -0.82 -11.07 5.54
N SER A 130 -0.86 -12.35 5.19
CA SER A 130 -0.06 -13.37 5.86
C SER A 130 1.39 -13.26 5.39
N LEU A 131 2.30 -13.91 6.11
CA LEU A 131 3.67 -14.09 5.63
C LEU A 131 3.71 -14.75 4.24
N GLY A 132 2.66 -15.49 3.87
CA GLY A 132 2.52 -16.12 2.56
C GLY A 132 2.24 -15.13 1.43
N SER A 133 1.31 -14.20 1.61
CA SER A 133 0.88 -13.28 0.54
C SER A 133 1.85 -12.12 0.34
N SER A 134 2.05 -11.31 1.37
CA SER A 134 3.03 -10.21 1.28
C SER A 134 4.47 -10.72 1.18
N GLY A 135 4.77 -11.85 1.83
CA GLY A 135 6.07 -12.49 1.78
C GLY A 135 6.42 -13.06 0.41
N PHE A 136 5.44 -13.47 -0.39
CA PHE A 136 5.70 -13.95 -1.75
C PHE A 136 6.19 -12.80 -2.65
N TYR A 137 5.49 -11.68 -2.65
CA TYR A 137 5.91 -10.49 -3.39
C TYR A 137 7.30 -10.04 -2.98
N ALA A 138 7.51 -9.95 -1.69
CA ALA A 138 8.76 -9.51 -1.13
C ALA A 138 9.93 -10.46 -1.44
N LYS A 139 9.69 -11.74 -1.70
CA LYS A 139 10.74 -12.68 -2.16
C LYS A 139 11.14 -12.48 -3.63
N THR A 140 10.22 -11.95 -4.43
CA THR A 140 10.43 -11.79 -5.86
C THR A 140 10.78 -10.36 -6.27
N LYS A 141 10.34 -9.38 -5.46
CA LYS A 141 10.68 -7.98 -5.62
C LYS A 141 11.30 -7.47 -4.32
N PRO A 142 12.54 -7.03 -4.32
CA PRO A 142 13.20 -6.59 -3.10
C PRO A 142 12.58 -5.29 -2.57
N TYR A 143 12.41 -5.22 -1.28
CA TYR A 143 12.15 -3.96 -0.60
C TYR A 143 13.41 -3.11 -0.53
N ILE A 144 13.24 -1.84 -0.54
CA ILE A 144 14.32 -0.85 -0.49
C ILE A 144 14.38 -0.22 0.88
#